data_c7490bd129c9ee37491473e484b0a7fc
#
_entry.id   c7490bd129c9ee37491473e484b0a7fc
#
_cell.length_a   1.000
_cell.length_b   1.000
_cell.length_c   1.000
_cell.angle_alpha   90.00
_cell.angle_beta   90.00
_cell.angle_gamma   90.00
#
_symmetry.space_group_name_H-M   'P 1'
#
loop_
_entity.id
_entity.type
_entity.pdbx_description
1 polymer ?
#
loop_
_entity_poly.entity_id
_entity_poly.type
_entity_poly.pdbx_seq_one_letter_code
_entity_poly.pdbx_strand_id
1 'polypeptide(L)'
;RFRREFYQCLRTRADSLFELADAALCTDGPVTSLVELSLATEHRRGHGSLYDGLNSGRIDITRFRNILARQTIPRCDGRIVLAIDVSHWLRPDANTSPQRMFCHTY
;
A
#
# COMPACT_ATOMS: atom_id res chain seq x y z
N ARG A 1 -5.42 18.47 0.60
CA ARG A 1 -4.52 18.61 -0.56
C ARG A 1 -3.97 17.25 -0.99
N PHE A 2 -3.26 16.53 -0.11
CA PHE A 2 -2.65 15.23 -0.42
C PHE A 2 -3.65 14.22 -1.01
N ARG A 3 -4.82 14.03 -0.42
CA ARG A 3 -5.87 13.11 -0.91
C ARG A 3 -6.26 13.36 -2.37
N ARG A 4 -6.41 14.62 -2.78
CA ARG A 4 -6.71 14.98 -4.17
C ARG A 4 -5.56 14.64 -5.11
N GLU A 5 -4.33 14.96 -4.71
CA GLU A 5 -3.14 14.66 -5.49
C GLU A 5 -2.92 13.15 -5.62
N PHE A 6 -3.18 12.38 -4.54
CA PHE A 6 -3.15 10.92 -4.55
C PHE A 6 -4.19 10.34 -5.53
N TYR A 7 -5.44 10.78 -5.44
CA TYR A 7 -6.49 10.33 -6.36
C TYR A 7 -6.09 10.54 -7.83
N GLN A 8 -5.46 11.66 -8.14
CA GLN A 8 -4.98 11.96 -9.49
C GLN A 8 -3.84 11.05 -9.98
N CYS A 9 -3.21 10.28 -9.10
CA CYS A 9 -2.23 9.25 -9.47
C CYS A 9 -2.88 7.93 -9.87
N LEU A 10 -4.15 7.74 -9.54
CA LEU A 10 -4.89 6.52 -9.83
C LEU A 10 -5.41 6.58 -11.26
N ARG A 11 -4.99 5.65 -12.12
CA ARG A 11 -5.29 5.69 -13.55
C ARG A 11 -6.47 4.82 -13.92
N THR A 12 -6.50 3.59 -13.44
CA THR A 12 -7.55 2.61 -13.72
C THR A 12 -8.15 2.16 -12.41
N ARG A 13 -9.45 1.99 -12.32
CA ARG A 13 -10.17 1.65 -11.08
C ARG A 13 -9.88 2.64 -9.95
N ALA A 14 -9.77 3.91 -10.28
CA ALA A 14 -9.36 4.96 -9.35
C ALA A 14 -10.21 4.99 -8.08
N ASP A 15 -11.54 4.94 -8.22
CA ASP A 15 -12.44 4.97 -7.08
C ASP A 15 -12.26 3.76 -6.16
N SER A 16 -12.14 2.55 -6.74
CA SER A 16 -11.94 1.32 -5.96
C SER A 16 -10.61 1.34 -5.21
N LEU A 17 -9.53 1.78 -5.86
CA LEU A 17 -8.22 1.92 -5.23
C LEU A 17 -8.22 3.00 -4.15
N PHE A 18 -8.93 4.09 -4.37
CA PHE A 18 -9.03 5.18 -3.40
C PHE A 18 -9.79 4.76 -2.15
N GLU A 19 -10.94 4.09 -2.32
CA GLU A 19 -11.71 3.54 -1.20
C GLU A 19 -10.94 2.44 -0.45
N LEU A 20 -10.18 1.60 -1.16
CA LEU A 20 -9.29 0.61 -0.55
C LEU A 20 -8.22 1.28 0.33
N ALA A 21 -7.58 2.33 -0.18
CA ALA A 21 -6.57 3.06 0.58
C ALA A 21 -7.17 3.73 1.83
N ASP A 22 -8.35 4.35 1.70
CA ASP A 22 -9.06 4.95 2.83
C ASP A 22 -9.44 3.90 3.87
N ALA A 23 -10.02 2.77 3.46
CA ALA A 23 -10.38 1.69 4.36
C ALA A 23 -9.16 1.15 5.11
N ALA A 24 -8.04 0.94 4.41
CA ALA A 24 -6.80 0.47 5.04
C ALA A 24 -6.21 1.47 6.04
N LEU A 25 -6.30 2.77 5.75
CA LEU A 25 -5.76 3.82 6.63
C LEU A 25 -6.66 4.11 7.84
N CYS A 26 -7.96 3.85 7.73
CA CYS A 26 -8.94 4.12 8.79
C CYS A 26 -9.28 2.88 9.63
N THR A 27 -8.84 1.70 9.23
CA THR A 27 -9.05 0.48 9.99
C THR A 27 -8.13 0.43 11.21
N ASP A 28 -8.69 0.17 12.38
CA ASP A 28 -7.93 -0.04 13.60
C ASP A 28 -7.34 -1.47 13.61
N GLY A 29 -6.03 -1.55 13.83
CA GLY A 29 -5.33 -2.82 13.91
C GLY A 29 -4.83 -3.38 12.57
N PRO A 30 -4.29 -4.60 12.57
CA PRO A 30 -3.71 -5.20 11.38
C PRO A 30 -4.79 -5.58 10.36
N VAL A 31 -4.53 -5.26 9.10
CA VAL A 31 -5.39 -5.69 7.99
C VAL A 31 -5.04 -7.14 7.64
N THR A 32 -5.97 -8.05 7.84
CA THR A 32 -5.76 -9.48 7.59
C THR A 32 -6.41 -9.96 6.30
N SER A 33 -7.47 -9.30 5.84
CA SER A 33 -8.14 -9.67 4.59
C SER A 33 -8.84 -8.49 3.92
N LEU A 34 -9.07 -8.62 2.61
CA LEU A 34 -9.87 -7.65 1.85
C LEU A 34 -11.35 -7.69 2.25
N VAL A 35 -11.82 -8.84 2.72
CA VAL A 35 -13.21 -8.98 3.19
C VAL A 35 -13.42 -8.12 4.42
N GLU A 36 -12.50 -8.11 5.37
CA GLU A 36 -12.55 -7.23 6.54
C GLU A 36 -12.54 -5.75 6.14
N LEU A 37 -11.69 -5.37 5.20
CA LEU A 37 -11.66 -4.00 4.69
C LEU A 37 -12.99 -3.58 4.06
N SER A 38 -13.73 -4.52 3.45
CA SER A 38 -15.03 -4.23 2.87
C SER A 38 -16.11 -3.86 3.90
N LEU A 39 -15.86 -4.16 5.18
CA LEU A 39 -16.74 -3.80 6.30
C LEU A 39 -16.43 -2.41 6.87
N ALA A 40 -15.32 -1.79 6.47
CA ALA A 40 -14.99 -0.44 6.88
C ALA A 40 -15.99 0.57 6.31
N THR A 41 -16.35 1.59 7.09
CA THR A 41 -17.33 2.62 6.68
C THR A 41 -16.87 3.43 5.48
N GLU A 42 -15.58 3.53 5.24
CA GLU A 42 -14.94 4.19 4.11
C GLU A 42 -15.12 3.43 2.80
N HIS A 43 -15.39 2.12 2.88
CA HIS A 43 -15.65 1.29 1.72
C HIS A 43 -17.15 1.22 1.45
N ARG A 44 -17.58 1.82 0.32
CA ARG A 44 -19.00 1.92 -0.05
C ARG A 44 -19.43 0.90 -1.10
N ARG A 45 -18.48 0.16 -1.65
CA ARG A 45 -18.70 -0.83 -2.71
C ARG A 45 -18.66 -2.24 -2.15
N GLY A 46 -19.15 -3.22 -2.90
CA GLY A 46 -19.02 -4.64 -2.52
C GLY A 46 -17.56 -5.11 -2.51
N HIS A 47 -17.26 -6.15 -1.75
CA HIS A 47 -15.88 -6.67 -1.61
C HIS A 47 -15.22 -7.04 -2.95
N GLY A 48 -16.00 -7.44 -3.97
CA GLY A 48 -15.47 -7.72 -5.31
C GLY A 48 -14.75 -6.55 -5.96
N SER A 49 -15.14 -5.30 -5.63
CA SER A 49 -14.47 -4.10 -6.16
C SER A 49 -13.06 -3.90 -5.60
N LEU A 50 -12.76 -4.40 -4.41
CA LEU A 50 -11.41 -4.36 -3.83
C LEU A 50 -10.46 -5.28 -4.60
N TYR A 51 -10.91 -6.50 -4.89
CA TYR A 51 -10.15 -7.45 -5.72
C TYR A 51 -9.94 -6.92 -7.13
N ASP A 52 -10.98 -6.37 -7.75
CA ASP A 52 -10.88 -5.77 -9.09
C ASP A 52 -9.95 -4.56 -9.09
N GLY A 53 -10.00 -3.71 -8.06
CA GLY A 53 -9.09 -2.59 -7.87
C GLY A 53 -7.62 -3.04 -7.84
N LEU A 54 -7.30 -4.10 -7.08
CA LEU A 54 -5.95 -4.64 -6.99
C LEU A 54 -5.50 -5.33 -8.28
N ASN A 55 -6.37 -6.10 -8.93
CA ASN A 55 -6.02 -6.84 -10.14
C ASN A 55 -5.89 -5.94 -11.38
N SER A 56 -6.78 -4.98 -11.52
CA SER A 56 -6.92 -4.18 -12.74
C SER A 56 -6.54 -2.71 -12.55
N GLY A 57 -6.34 -2.27 -11.30
CA GLY A 57 -5.96 -0.91 -10.98
C GLY A 57 -4.55 -0.58 -11.48
N ARG A 58 -4.35 0.70 -11.79
CA ARG A 58 -3.04 1.24 -12.19
C ARG A 58 -2.77 2.53 -11.45
N ILE A 59 -1.53 2.65 -10.97
CA ILE A 59 -1.05 3.84 -10.27
C ILE A 59 0.10 4.44 -11.06
N ASP A 60 0.09 5.76 -11.22
CA ASP A 60 1.23 6.52 -11.71
C ASP A 60 2.28 6.61 -10.60
N ILE A 61 3.18 5.65 -10.56
CA ILE A 61 4.17 5.50 -9.48
C ILE A 61 5.11 6.70 -9.42
N THR A 62 5.54 7.21 -10.56
CA THR A 62 6.45 8.37 -10.62
C THR A 62 5.80 9.59 -10.02
N ARG A 63 4.56 9.89 -10.43
CA ARG A 63 3.80 11.00 -9.87
C ARG A 63 3.56 10.82 -8.37
N PHE A 64 3.20 9.62 -7.94
CA PHE A 64 2.95 9.32 -6.54
C PHE A 64 4.21 9.50 -5.67
N ARG A 65 5.36 9.00 -6.13
CA ARG A 65 6.65 9.22 -5.45
C ARG A 65 6.99 10.70 -5.31
N ASN A 66 6.75 11.49 -6.36
CA ASN A 66 6.97 12.94 -6.32
C ASN A 66 6.05 13.65 -5.32
N ILE A 67 4.80 13.19 -5.18
CA ILE A 67 3.88 13.72 -4.17
C ILE A 67 4.37 13.38 -2.76
N LEU A 68 4.78 12.13 -2.52
CA LEU A 68 5.31 11.71 -1.22
C LEU A 68 6.58 12.49 -0.85
N ALA A 69 7.51 12.67 -1.79
CA ALA A 69 8.76 13.38 -1.55
C ALA A 69 8.57 14.84 -1.14
N ARG A 70 7.43 15.44 -1.49
CA ARG A 70 7.09 16.82 -1.11
C ARG A 70 6.38 16.94 0.24
N GLN A 71 6.04 15.82 0.89
CA GLN A 71 5.41 15.87 2.20
C GLN A 71 6.44 16.21 3.27
N THR A 72 5.99 16.96 4.27
CA THR A 72 6.83 17.25 5.43
C THR A 72 7.01 15.98 6.25
N ILE A 73 8.27 15.55 6.42
CA ILE A 73 8.59 14.39 7.24
C ILE A 73 8.60 14.84 8.72
N PRO A 74 7.86 14.17 9.61
CA PRO A 74 7.90 14.44 11.03
C PRO A 74 9.32 14.32 11.56
N ARG A 75 9.69 15.20 12.48
CA ARG A 75 11.01 15.19 13.12
C ARG A 75 10.84 14.97 14.62
N CYS A 76 11.74 14.20 15.19
CA CYS A 76 11.90 14.04 16.63
C CYS A 76 13.17 14.76 17.05
N ASP A 77 13.05 15.75 17.92
CA ASP A 77 14.16 16.62 18.35
C ASP A 77 14.97 17.22 17.18
N GLY A 78 14.26 17.67 16.15
CA GLY A 78 14.86 18.25 14.95
C GLY A 78 15.48 17.25 13.97
N ARG A 79 15.49 15.95 14.29
CA ARG A 79 16.08 14.88 13.48
C ARG A 79 15.02 14.02 12.79
N ILE A 80 15.33 13.57 11.59
CA ILE A 80 14.53 12.55 10.92
C ILE A 80 14.88 11.19 11.53
N VAL A 81 13.86 10.46 12.01
CA VAL A 81 14.02 9.11 12.54
C VAL A 81 13.71 8.11 11.43
N LEU A 82 14.66 7.25 11.16
CA LEU A 82 14.49 6.14 10.20
C LEU A 82 14.43 4.84 10.98
N ALA A 83 13.39 4.04 10.74
CA ALA A 83 13.29 2.67 11.21
C ALA A 83 13.53 1.73 10.03
N ILE A 84 14.47 0.81 10.19
CA ILE A 84 14.78 -0.21 9.17
C ILE A 84 14.50 -1.56 9.81
N ASP A 85 13.67 -2.34 9.15
CA ASP A 85 13.37 -3.72 9.53
C ASP A 85 13.52 -4.64 8.33
N VAL A 86 13.87 -5.90 8.58
CA VAL A 86 14.03 -6.92 7.54
C VAL A 86 12.77 -7.79 7.53
N SER A 87 11.99 -7.66 6.47
CA SER A 87 10.84 -8.54 6.24
C SER A 87 11.29 -9.78 5.45
N HIS A 88 11.06 -10.95 6.00
CA HIS A 88 11.34 -12.21 5.34
C HIS A 88 10.20 -12.57 4.40
N TRP A 89 10.52 -12.71 3.12
CA TRP A 89 9.60 -13.28 2.16
C TRP A 89 10.11 -14.63 1.70
N LEU A 90 9.67 -15.68 2.37
CA LEU A 90 9.98 -17.03 1.97
C LEU A 90 9.24 -17.39 0.68
N ARG A 91 9.99 -17.68 -0.37
CA ARG A 91 9.48 -18.19 -1.64
C ARG A 91 10.17 -19.52 -1.94
N PRO A 92 9.78 -20.62 -1.26
CA PRO A 92 10.43 -21.92 -1.43
C PRO A 92 10.34 -22.42 -2.88
N ASP A 93 9.27 -22.04 -3.59
CA ASP A 93 8.98 -22.48 -4.95
C ASP A 93 9.60 -21.60 -6.05
N ALA A 94 10.47 -20.65 -5.69
CA ALA A 94 11.07 -19.74 -6.67
C ALA A 94 12.24 -20.40 -7.43
N ASN A 95 11.99 -21.56 -8.04
CA ASN A 95 13.01 -22.32 -8.78
C ASN A 95 13.56 -21.57 -10.00
N THR A 96 12.84 -20.57 -10.48
CA THR A 96 13.18 -19.77 -11.66
C THR A 96 14.02 -18.54 -11.34
N SER A 97 14.35 -18.27 -10.08
CA SER A 97 15.21 -17.15 -9.70
C SER A 97 16.68 -17.59 -9.63
N PRO A 98 17.50 -17.30 -10.66
CA PRO A 98 18.89 -17.77 -10.71
C PRO A 98 19.82 -17.08 -9.69
N GLN A 99 19.40 -15.93 -9.16
CA GLN A 99 20.21 -15.13 -8.23
C GLN A 99 19.61 -15.08 -6.81
N ARG A 100 18.77 -16.05 -6.45
CA ARG A 100 18.22 -16.10 -5.10
C ARG A 100 19.34 -16.32 -4.08
N MET A 101 19.30 -15.59 -3.00
CA MET A 101 20.15 -15.80 -1.84
C MET A 101 19.33 -16.33 -0.68
N PHE A 102 19.95 -17.21 0.11
CA PHE A 102 19.37 -17.65 1.37
C PHE A 102 19.85 -16.73 2.50
N CYS A 103 18.91 -16.21 3.27
CA CYS A 103 19.22 -15.46 4.47
C CYS A 103 19.05 -16.40 5.67
N HIS A 104 20.08 -16.54 6.49
CA HIS A 104 19.95 -17.23 7.76
C HIS A 104 19.25 -16.32 8.76
N THR A 105 18.11 -16.77 9.26
CA THR A 105 17.40 -16.13 10.37
C THR A 105 17.68 -16.94 11.63
N TYR A 106 18.17 -16.28 12.66
CA TYR A 106 18.37 -16.87 13.97
C TYR A 106 17.12 -16.74 14.81
#